data_14471cd718be034e07c57ffd3253ecf3
#
_entry.id   14471cd718be034e07c57ffd3253ecf3
#
_cell.length_a   1.000
_cell.length_b   1.000
_cell.length_c   1.000
_cell.angle_alpha   90.00
_cell.angle_beta   90.00
_cell.angle_gamma   90.00
#
_symmetry.space_group_name_H-M   'P 1'
#
loop_
_entity.id
_entity.type
_entity.pdbx_description
1 polymer ?
#
loop_
_entity_poly.entity_id
_entity_poly.type
_entity_poly.pdbx_seq_one_letter_code
_entity_poly.pdbx_strand_id
1 'polypeptide(L)'
;MAQSVFEQRIYNPQEPSESRQIVIIRRLVWKIAIATLLLMAVGSATRVMNAGLACPDWPLCYGQLVPTAQMNLQVFLEWFHRLDASLIGFSVIALVGLCWWYRQNLPPWLTWASLLAFGLIVFQGVLGGLTVTELLRFDIVTAHLGTALLFFCTLIVIGTMLLPYQPTNTVGKLPWMGLTAAVLVYLQSLIGGLVASRWALHQCFAGSQLCTVMNSHIIGVVPPTLATLTLVFIAWRTPALQAILRKLANFAAVLVVLQILLGIATFRLHLQVEPLTVTHQAVGASLLGILVAFSVLALRDRAYVE
;
A
#
# COMPACT_ATOMS: atom_id res chain seq x y z
N MET A 1 -13.81 -27.33 -65.60
CA MET A 1 -14.40 -26.40 -64.66
C MET A 1 -14.24 -27.01 -63.23
N ALA A 2 -13.16 -26.73 -62.56
CA ALA A 2 -12.94 -27.14 -61.21
C ALA A 2 -12.81 -25.85 -60.37
N GLN A 3 -13.85 -25.54 -59.63
CA GLN A 3 -13.82 -24.47 -58.69
C GLN A 3 -13.00 -24.93 -57.45
N SER A 4 -11.79 -24.39 -57.33
CA SER A 4 -10.99 -24.52 -56.13
C SER A 4 -11.63 -23.68 -55.05
N VAL A 5 -12.29 -24.35 -54.11
CA VAL A 5 -12.70 -23.75 -52.84
C VAL A 5 -11.44 -23.49 -52.03
N PHE A 6 -10.96 -22.27 -52.07
CA PHE A 6 -9.94 -21.78 -51.16
C PHE A 6 -10.60 -21.66 -49.76
N GLU A 7 -10.40 -22.67 -48.96
CA GLU A 7 -10.74 -22.64 -47.52
C GLU A 7 -9.81 -21.62 -46.86
N GLN A 8 -10.27 -20.38 -46.76
CA GLN A 8 -9.63 -19.40 -45.89
C GLN A 8 -9.79 -19.92 -44.44
N ARG A 9 -8.79 -20.65 -43.98
CA ARG A 9 -8.58 -20.77 -42.53
C ARG A 9 -8.40 -19.36 -42.00
N ILE A 10 -9.46 -18.85 -41.37
CA ILE A 10 -9.38 -17.67 -40.51
C ILE A 10 -8.36 -18.05 -39.43
N TYR A 11 -7.14 -17.55 -39.60
CA TYR A 11 -6.12 -17.59 -38.55
C TYR A 11 -6.65 -16.72 -37.40
N ASN A 12 -7.31 -17.36 -36.44
CA ASN A 12 -7.65 -16.75 -35.19
C ASN A 12 -6.37 -16.84 -34.33
N PRO A 13 -5.60 -15.76 -34.14
CA PRO A 13 -4.50 -15.79 -33.22
C PRO A 13 -5.12 -15.95 -31.84
N GLN A 14 -5.16 -17.18 -31.32
CA GLN A 14 -5.47 -17.43 -29.94
C GLN A 14 -4.49 -16.56 -29.14
N GLU A 15 -5.01 -15.52 -28.50
CA GLU A 15 -4.25 -14.81 -27.46
C GLU A 15 -3.62 -15.89 -26.57
N PRO A 16 -2.30 -15.88 -26.34
CA PRO A 16 -1.66 -16.89 -25.52
C PRO A 16 -2.40 -16.92 -24.18
N SER A 17 -3.11 -18.03 -23.93
CA SER A 17 -3.87 -18.20 -22.70
C SER A 17 -2.94 -17.96 -21.53
N GLU A 18 -3.26 -16.95 -20.72
CA GLU A 18 -2.47 -16.61 -19.54
C GLU A 18 -2.23 -17.86 -18.70
N SER A 19 -0.99 -18.16 -18.33
CA SER A 19 -0.69 -19.39 -17.61
C SER A 19 -1.46 -19.43 -16.27
N ARG A 20 -2.06 -20.56 -15.96
CA ARG A 20 -2.85 -20.76 -14.71
C ARG A 20 -2.07 -20.36 -13.46
N GLN A 21 -0.77 -20.57 -13.46
CA GLN A 21 0.12 -20.22 -12.35
C GLN A 21 0.19 -18.71 -12.13
N ILE A 22 0.33 -17.94 -13.19
CA ILE A 22 0.35 -16.46 -13.11
C ILE A 22 -0.98 -15.94 -12.57
N VAL A 23 -2.11 -16.48 -12.99
CA VAL A 23 -3.43 -16.10 -12.51
C VAL A 23 -3.59 -16.38 -11.00
N ILE A 24 -3.16 -17.56 -10.54
CA ILE A 24 -3.22 -17.94 -9.12
C ILE A 24 -2.36 -17.00 -8.28
N ILE A 25 -1.10 -16.79 -8.68
CA ILE A 25 -0.15 -15.93 -7.95
C ILE A 25 -0.67 -14.49 -7.92
N ARG A 26 -1.13 -13.96 -9.04
CA ARG A 26 -1.71 -12.62 -9.12
C ARG A 26 -2.90 -12.45 -8.18
N ARG A 27 -3.82 -13.42 -8.14
CA ARG A 27 -4.97 -13.39 -7.22
C ARG A 27 -4.53 -13.44 -5.76
N LEU A 28 -3.51 -14.24 -5.44
CA LEU A 28 -2.96 -14.31 -4.08
C LEU A 28 -2.33 -12.97 -3.68
N VAL A 29 -1.51 -12.37 -4.54
CA VAL A 29 -0.85 -11.08 -4.29
C VAL A 29 -1.89 -9.99 -4.03
N TRP A 30 -2.95 -9.89 -4.84
CA TRP A 30 -4.01 -8.89 -4.62
C TRP A 30 -4.79 -9.13 -3.32
N LYS A 31 -5.04 -10.39 -2.94
CA LYS A 31 -5.65 -10.71 -1.64
C LYS A 31 -4.75 -10.26 -0.48
N ILE A 32 -3.45 -10.54 -0.55
CA ILE A 32 -2.49 -10.10 0.46
C ILE A 32 -2.43 -8.57 0.50
N ALA A 33 -2.41 -7.87 -0.65
CA ALA A 33 -2.39 -6.42 -0.70
C ALA A 33 -3.64 -5.79 -0.06
N ILE A 34 -4.83 -6.31 -0.34
CA ILE A 34 -6.08 -5.84 0.28
C ILE A 34 -6.06 -6.12 1.79
N ALA A 35 -5.69 -7.32 2.21
CA ALA A 35 -5.56 -7.66 3.63
C ALA A 35 -4.55 -6.74 4.34
N THR A 36 -3.41 -6.44 3.71
CA THR A 36 -2.41 -5.50 4.25
C THR A 36 -2.97 -4.09 4.42
N LEU A 37 -3.75 -3.59 3.45
CA LEU A 37 -4.40 -2.28 3.57
C LEU A 37 -5.38 -2.25 4.75
N LEU A 38 -6.19 -3.30 4.90
CA LEU A 38 -7.12 -3.43 6.02
C LEU A 38 -6.38 -3.57 7.35
N LEU A 39 -5.30 -4.36 7.40
CA LEU A 39 -4.45 -4.50 8.58
C LEU A 39 -3.82 -3.16 9.00
N MET A 40 -3.36 -2.34 8.05
CA MET A 40 -2.88 -0.98 8.35
C MET A 40 -3.97 -0.10 8.95
N ALA A 41 -5.23 -0.23 8.51
CA ALA A 41 -6.36 0.48 9.11
C ALA A 41 -6.65 -0.01 10.54
N VAL A 42 -6.61 -1.34 10.78
CA VAL A 42 -6.73 -1.92 12.12
C VAL A 42 -5.58 -1.46 13.02
N GLY A 43 -4.33 -1.45 12.52
CA GLY A 43 -3.17 -0.94 13.26
C GLY A 43 -3.31 0.56 13.61
N SER A 44 -3.90 1.36 12.72
CA SER A 44 -4.25 2.74 13.02
C SER A 44 -5.32 2.83 14.13
N ALA A 45 -6.36 2.01 14.07
CA ALA A 45 -7.39 1.94 15.12
C ALA A 45 -6.79 1.52 16.47
N THR A 46 -5.96 0.48 16.49
CA THR A 46 -5.22 0.02 17.68
C THR A 46 -4.46 1.17 18.33
N ARG A 47 -3.84 2.01 17.51
CA ARG A 47 -3.06 3.14 17.98
C ARG A 47 -3.92 4.28 18.53
N VAL A 48 -4.92 4.77 17.77
CA VAL A 48 -5.73 5.93 18.15
C VAL A 48 -6.67 5.62 19.32
N MET A 49 -7.11 4.37 19.45
CA MET A 49 -7.96 3.89 20.54
C MET A 49 -7.18 3.43 21.79
N ASN A 50 -5.88 3.75 21.87
CA ASN A 50 -5.02 3.43 23.01
C ASN A 50 -4.88 1.93 23.28
N ALA A 51 -4.99 1.11 22.27
CA ALA A 51 -4.95 -0.35 22.36
C ALA A 51 -3.54 -0.95 22.16
N GLY A 52 -2.53 -0.16 21.75
CA GLY A 52 -1.23 -0.68 21.32
C GLY A 52 -0.35 -1.28 22.42
N LEU A 53 -0.78 -1.27 23.68
CA LEU A 53 -0.14 -1.95 24.83
C LEU A 53 -1.21 -2.67 25.67
N ALA A 54 -2.35 -3.05 25.09
CA ALA A 54 -3.39 -3.79 25.78
C ALA A 54 -2.98 -5.26 26.02
N CYS A 55 -2.08 -5.79 25.18
CA CYS A 55 -1.42 -7.07 25.40
C CYS A 55 -0.02 -6.80 25.98
N PRO A 56 0.27 -7.19 27.23
CA PRO A 56 1.51 -6.82 27.91
C PRO A 56 2.74 -7.57 27.41
N ASP A 57 2.56 -8.67 26.72
CA ASP A 57 3.60 -9.57 26.21
C ASP A 57 3.55 -9.72 24.69
N TRP A 58 4.60 -10.27 24.12
CA TRP A 58 4.73 -10.58 22.70
C TRP A 58 5.54 -11.89 22.54
N PRO A 59 5.16 -12.81 21.65
CA PRO A 59 4.10 -12.73 20.63
C PRO A 59 2.69 -13.05 21.13
N LEU A 60 2.54 -13.56 22.33
CA LEU A 60 1.27 -13.90 22.96
C LEU A 60 0.55 -12.63 23.49
N CYS A 61 -0.61 -12.83 24.10
CA CYS A 61 -1.36 -11.81 24.81
C CYS A 61 -1.82 -12.38 26.15
N TYR A 62 -1.30 -11.85 27.26
CA TYR A 62 -1.45 -12.43 28.61
C TYR A 62 -1.00 -13.91 28.69
N GLY A 63 0.10 -14.26 28.02
CA GLY A 63 0.62 -15.62 27.93
C GLY A 63 -0.25 -16.61 27.15
N GLN A 64 -1.31 -16.14 26.47
CA GLN A 64 -2.30 -16.97 25.77
C GLN A 64 -2.37 -16.62 24.28
N LEU A 65 -2.76 -17.61 23.46
CA LEU A 65 -3.06 -17.38 22.03
C LEU A 65 -4.36 -16.57 21.87
N VAL A 66 -5.36 -16.82 22.74
CA VAL A 66 -6.63 -16.07 22.77
C VAL A 66 -6.93 -15.70 24.23
N PRO A 67 -6.78 -14.43 24.62
CA PRO A 67 -6.92 -13.98 26.02
C PRO A 67 -8.41 -13.77 26.38
N THR A 68 -9.18 -14.85 26.43
CA THR A 68 -10.64 -14.80 26.60
C THR A 68 -11.08 -14.13 27.90
N ALA A 69 -10.33 -14.33 28.98
CA ALA A 69 -10.66 -13.76 30.30
C ALA A 69 -10.41 -12.24 30.38
N GLN A 70 -9.49 -11.70 29.58
CA GLN A 70 -9.10 -10.28 29.57
C GLN A 70 -9.72 -9.52 28.38
N MET A 71 -10.55 -10.18 27.58
CA MET A 71 -11.07 -9.64 26.33
C MET A 71 -11.94 -8.40 26.57
N ASN A 72 -11.50 -7.28 26.02
CA ASN A 72 -12.23 -6.02 25.89
C ASN A 72 -11.88 -5.43 24.50
N LEU A 73 -12.42 -4.25 24.17
CA LEU A 73 -12.20 -3.66 22.84
C LEU A 73 -10.72 -3.43 22.53
N GLN A 74 -9.94 -2.93 23.47
CA GLN A 74 -8.51 -2.64 23.30
C GLN A 74 -7.71 -3.93 23.11
N VAL A 75 -7.92 -4.92 23.98
CA VAL A 75 -7.29 -6.24 23.86
C VAL A 75 -7.69 -6.91 22.54
N PHE A 76 -8.96 -6.83 22.15
CA PHE A 76 -9.43 -7.37 20.88
C PHE A 76 -8.74 -6.73 19.69
N LEU A 77 -8.62 -5.39 19.64
CA LEU A 77 -7.97 -4.68 18.53
C LEU A 77 -6.49 -5.09 18.39
N GLU A 78 -5.75 -5.14 19.49
CA GLU A 78 -4.34 -5.52 19.45
C GLU A 78 -4.15 -7.01 19.12
N TRP A 79 -4.90 -7.89 19.76
CA TRP A 79 -4.87 -9.32 19.49
C TRP A 79 -5.25 -9.63 18.02
N PHE A 80 -6.33 -9.01 17.52
CA PHE A 80 -6.77 -9.19 16.15
C PHE A 80 -5.75 -8.67 15.13
N HIS A 81 -5.12 -7.53 15.42
CA HIS A 81 -4.03 -6.99 14.60
C HIS A 81 -2.87 -7.98 14.49
N ARG A 82 -2.45 -8.59 15.60
CA ARG A 82 -1.39 -9.61 15.62
C ARG A 82 -1.79 -10.89 14.88
N LEU A 83 -3.03 -11.33 15.05
CA LEU A 83 -3.56 -12.51 14.36
C LEU A 83 -3.57 -12.29 12.84
N ASP A 84 -4.12 -11.20 12.37
CA ASP A 84 -4.20 -10.86 10.94
C ASP A 84 -2.80 -10.67 10.33
N ALA A 85 -1.88 -10.02 11.05
CA ALA A 85 -0.47 -9.92 10.65
C ALA A 85 0.17 -11.32 10.46
N SER A 86 -0.13 -12.27 11.35
CA SER A 86 0.37 -13.65 11.24
C SER A 86 -0.22 -14.37 10.03
N LEU A 87 -1.51 -14.20 9.74
CA LEU A 87 -2.17 -14.77 8.56
C LEU A 87 -1.59 -14.21 7.25
N ILE A 88 -1.29 -12.91 7.22
CA ILE A 88 -0.58 -12.29 6.10
C ILE A 88 0.82 -12.89 5.97
N GLY A 89 1.55 -13.07 7.06
CA GLY A 89 2.87 -13.71 7.07
C GLY A 89 2.85 -15.11 6.46
N PHE A 90 1.90 -15.96 6.87
CA PHE A 90 1.71 -17.30 6.28
C PHE A 90 1.32 -17.23 4.79
N SER A 91 0.53 -16.24 4.40
CA SER A 91 0.15 -16.03 2.99
C SER A 91 1.36 -15.65 2.14
N VAL A 92 2.31 -14.86 2.68
CA VAL A 92 3.56 -14.50 2.00
C VAL A 92 4.49 -15.71 1.90
N ILE A 93 4.56 -16.57 2.93
CA ILE A 93 5.31 -17.83 2.86
C ILE A 93 4.73 -18.70 1.73
N ALA A 94 3.42 -18.83 1.64
CA ALA A 94 2.76 -19.55 0.53
C ALA A 94 3.08 -18.92 -0.83
N LEU A 95 3.10 -17.58 -0.93
CA LEU A 95 3.49 -16.88 -2.15
C LEU A 95 4.91 -17.22 -2.57
N VAL A 96 5.89 -17.15 -1.66
CA VAL A 96 7.29 -17.54 -1.92
C VAL A 96 7.39 -18.99 -2.36
N GLY A 97 6.70 -19.89 -1.64
CA GLY A 97 6.66 -21.32 -1.98
C GLY A 97 6.15 -21.58 -3.39
N LEU A 98 5.05 -20.92 -3.79
CA LEU A 98 4.49 -21.01 -5.15
C LEU A 98 5.46 -20.44 -6.19
N CYS A 99 6.04 -19.27 -5.94
CA CYS A 99 7.01 -18.65 -6.86
C CYS A 99 8.26 -19.53 -7.02
N TRP A 100 8.74 -20.13 -5.96
CA TRP A 100 9.88 -21.05 -6.00
C TRP A 100 9.56 -22.36 -6.72
N TRP A 101 8.39 -22.95 -6.43
CA TRP A 101 7.95 -24.19 -7.05
C TRP A 101 7.79 -24.08 -8.56
N TYR A 102 7.19 -22.98 -9.02
CA TYR A 102 6.94 -22.73 -10.44
C TYR A 102 8.01 -21.86 -11.12
N ARG A 103 9.17 -21.61 -10.50
CA ARG A 103 10.20 -20.67 -10.98
C ARG A 103 10.65 -20.87 -12.43
N GLN A 104 10.58 -22.09 -12.94
CA GLN A 104 10.94 -22.38 -14.34
C GLN A 104 9.89 -21.89 -15.35
N ASN A 105 8.65 -21.71 -14.90
CA ASN A 105 7.52 -21.29 -15.73
C ASN A 105 7.08 -19.85 -15.44
N LEU A 106 7.82 -19.14 -14.58
CA LEU A 106 7.52 -17.77 -14.16
C LEU A 106 8.65 -16.83 -14.53
N PRO A 107 8.35 -15.53 -14.72
CA PRO A 107 9.39 -14.54 -14.92
C PRO A 107 10.41 -14.56 -13.75
N PRO A 108 11.73 -14.53 -14.02
CA PRO A 108 12.76 -14.64 -12.97
C PRO A 108 12.65 -13.58 -11.87
N TRP A 109 12.23 -12.36 -12.22
CA TRP A 109 12.05 -11.26 -11.27
C TRP A 109 11.01 -11.57 -10.19
N LEU A 110 10.01 -12.42 -10.48
CA LEU A 110 8.90 -12.68 -9.57
C LEU A 110 9.34 -13.44 -8.31
N THR A 111 10.28 -14.37 -8.45
CA THR A 111 10.87 -15.08 -7.31
C THR A 111 11.62 -14.09 -6.40
N TRP A 112 12.43 -13.20 -6.96
CA TRP A 112 13.16 -12.20 -6.18
C TRP A 112 12.24 -11.18 -5.52
N ALA A 113 11.19 -10.74 -6.22
CA ALA A 113 10.20 -9.83 -5.66
C ALA A 113 9.40 -10.48 -4.52
N SER A 114 9.08 -11.78 -4.61
CA SER A 114 8.43 -12.51 -3.52
C SER A 114 9.35 -12.67 -2.31
N LEU A 115 10.65 -12.88 -2.51
CA LEU A 115 11.64 -12.91 -1.42
C LEU A 115 11.82 -11.53 -0.77
N LEU A 116 11.80 -10.45 -1.54
CA LEU A 116 11.77 -9.09 -0.99
C LEU A 116 10.54 -8.87 -0.12
N ALA A 117 9.35 -9.26 -0.60
CA ALA A 117 8.12 -9.18 0.20
C ALA A 117 8.23 -9.99 1.49
N PHE A 118 8.83 -11.19 1.44
CA PHE A 118 9.10 -12.01 2.63
C PHE A 118 10.07 -11.32 3.61
N GLY A 119 11.17 -10.77 3.13
CA GLY A 119 12.11 -10.03 3.97
C GLY A 119 11.44 -8.84 4.66
N LEU A 120 10.59 -8.10 3.93
CA LEU A 120 9.85 -6.96 4.48
C LEU A 120 8.84 -7.39 5.55
N ILE A 121 8.10 -8.49 5.36
CA ILE A 121 7.11 -8.95 6.35
C ILE A 121 7.79 -9.53 7.61
N VAL A 122 8.95 -10.19 7.47
CA VAL A 122 9.75 -10.62 8.62
C VAL A 122 10.25 -9.41 9.41
N PHE A 123 10.81 -8.42 8.73
CA PHE A 123 11.24 -7.17 9.35
C PHE A 123 10.07 -6.42 10.03
N GLN A 124 8.90 -6.44 9.39
CA GLN A 124 7.66 -5.89 9.94
C GLN A 124 7.25 -6.60 11.24
N GLY A 125 7.40 -7.92 11.32
CA GLY A 125 7.17 -8.69 12.55
C GLY A 125 8.12 -8.29 13.67
N VAL A 126 9.41 -8.10 13.37
CA VAL A 126 10.41 -7.62 14.34
C VAL A 126 10.04 -6.23 14.85
N LEU A 127 9.73 -5.29 13.95
CA LEU A 127 9.30 -3.94 14.34
C LEU A 127 8.00 -3.99 15.16
N GLY A 128 7.05 -4.87 14.82
CA GLY A 128 5.82 -5.09 15.58
C GLY A 128 6.08 -5.55 17.00
N GLY A 129 7.02 -6.48 17.23
CA GLY A 129 7.47 -6.86 18.55
C GLY A 129 8.12 -5.69 19.32
N LEU A 130 8.98 -4.94 18.63
CA LEU A 130 9.64 -3.78 19.22
C LEU A 130 8.66 -2.66 19.60
N THR A 131 7.53 -2.50 18.91
CA THR A 131 6.50 -1.52 19.33
C THR A 131 5.96 -1.81 20.72
N VAL A 132 5.89 -3.08 21.11
CA VAL A 132 5.42 -3.50 22.44
C VAL A 132 6.56 -3.41 23.46
N THR A 133 7.71 -4.00 23.18
CA THR A 133 8.85 -4.07 24.14
C THR A 133 9.47 -2.70 24.42
N GLU A 134 9.43 -1.79 23.46
CA GLU A 134 9.93 -0.41 23.57
C GLU A 134 8.81 0.60 23.87
N LEU A 135 7.67 0.12 24.38
CA LEU A 135 6.55 0.93 24.89
C LEU A 135 6.08 2.02 23.90
N LEU A 136 5.88 1.64 22.62
CA LEU A 136 5.40 2.50 21.54
C LEU A 136 6.33 3.70 21.25
N ARG A 137 7.61 3.51 21.33
CA ARG A 137 8.60 4.52 20.94
C ARG A 137 8.29 5.05 19.53
N PHE A 138 8.26 6.37 19.38
CA PHE A 138 7.72 7.04 18.18
C PHE A 138 8.49 6.71 16.90
N ASP A 139 9.80 6.54 16.97
CA ASP A 139 10.67 6.18 15.84
C ASP A 139 10.41 4.74 15.37
N ILE A 140 10.23 3.78 16.30
CA ILE A 140 9.90 2.39 16.00
C ILE A 140 8.50 2.30 15.39
N VAL A 141 7.50 2.98 15.95
CA VAL A 141 6.14 3.03 15.42
C VAL A 141 6.12 3.62 14.01
N THR A 142 6.91 4.67 13.77
CA THR A 142 7.02 5.29 12.45
C THR A 142 7.76 4.39 11.46
N ALA A 143 8.83 3.70 11.89
CA ALA A 143 9.53 2.72 11.07
C ALA A 143 8.62 1.53 10.72
N HIS A 144 7.79 1.07 11.67
CA HIS A 144 6.80 0.03 11.46
C HIS A 144 5.77 0.44 10.39
N LEU A 145 5.22 1.66 10.46
CA LEU A 145 4.34 2.21 9.42
C LEU A 145 5.05 2.31 8.06
N GLY A 146 6.27 2.86 8.03
CA GLY A 146 7.03 3.02 6.79
C GLY A 146 7.31 1.68 6.11
N THR A 147 7.73 0.68 6.87
CA THR A 147 7.97 -0.68 6.35
C THR A 147 6.68 -1.34 5.88
N ALA A 148 5.54 -1.13 6.58
CA ALA A 148 4.23 -1.63 6.14
C ALA A 148 3.83 -1.03 4.78
N LEU A 149 4.04 0.28 4.58
CA LEU A 149 3.80 0.94 3.30
C LEU A 149 4.72 0.42 2.19
N LEU A 150 6.00 0.17 2.48
CA LEU A 150 6.94 -0.44 1.51
C LEU A 150 6.53 -1.87 1.14
N PHE A 151 6.12 -2.67 2.11
CA PHE A 151 5.59 -4.01 1.87
C PHE A 151 4.33 -3.96 0.99
N PHE A 152 3.39 -3.07 1.31
CA PHE A 152 2.19 -2.85 0.52
C PHE A 152 2.53 -2.41 -0.92
N CYS A 153 3.44 -1.43 -1.10
CA CYS A 153 3.91 -1.01 -2.42
C CYS A 153 4.55 -2.16 -3.20
N THR A 154 5.33 -3.03 -2.55
CA THR A 154 5.94 -4.21 -3.18
C THR A 154 4.86 -5.14 -3.73
N LEU A 155 3.80 -5.39 -2.96
CA LEU A 155 2.66 -6.21 -3.42
C LEU A 155 1.92 -5.55 -4.59
N ILE A 156 1.71 -4.23 -4.54
CA ILE A 156 1.10 -3.48 -5.65
C ILE A 156 1.97 -3.58 -6.91
N VAL A 157 3.29 -3.44 -6.80
CA VAL A 157 4.23 -3.62 -7.93
C VAL A 157 4.08 -5.02 -8.51
N ILE A 158 4.18 -6.08 -7.68
CA ILE A 158 4.06 -7.46 -8.14
C ILE A 158 2.70 -7.69 -8.81
N GLY A 159 1.61 -7.31 -8.15
CA GLY A 159 0.25 -7.49 -8.67
C GLY A 159 0.02 -6.76 -10.00
N THR A 160 0.54 -5.54 -10.12
CA THR A 160 0.42 -4.70 -11.31
C THR A 160 1.30 -5.21 -12.47
N MET A 161 2.51 -5.69 -12.17
CA MET A 161 3.39 -6.31 -13.17
C MET A 161 2.79 -7.60 -13.76
N LEU A 162 1.99 -8.31 -12.99
CA LEU A 162 1.31 -9.54 -13.42
C LEU A 162 -0.02 -9.28 -14.15
N LEU A 163 -0.48 -8.03 -14.30
CA LEU A 163 -1.67 -7.74 -15.10
C LEU A 163 -1.40 -7.93 -16.60
N PRO A 164 -2.35 -8.45 -17.38
CA PRO A 164 -2.27 -8.37 -18.84
C PRO A 164 -2.28 -6.89 -19.24
N TYR A 165 -1.33 -6.49 -20.07
CA TYR A 165 -1.18 -5.10 -20.47
C TYR A 165 -0.60 -5.01 -21.87
N GLN A 166 -1.25 -4.24 -22.74
CA GLN A 166 -0.78 -3.95 -24.10
C GLN A 166 -0.31 -2.49 -24.14
N PRO A 167 0.96 -2.23 -24.41
CA PRO A 167 1.51 -0.87 -24.42
C PRO A 167 1.00 -0.07 -25.62
N THR A 168 0.80 1.23 -25.41
CA THR A 168 0.38 2.20 -26.45
C THR A 168 1.46 3.23 -26.78
N ASN A 169 2.52 3.29 -25.98
CA ASN A 169 3.62 4.26 -26.10
C ASN A 169 3.21 5.74 -26.05
N THR A 170 2.10 6.02 -25.35
CA THR A 170 1.54 7.39 -25.29
C THR A 170 1.90 8.15 -24.02
N VAL A 171 2.57 7.52 -23.07
CA VAL A 171 2.70 8.02 -21.68
C VAL A 171 3.76 9.12 -21.47
N GLY A 172 4.74 9.29 -22.37
CA GLY A 172 5.77 10.33 -22.23
C GLY A 172 6.46 10.37 -20.86
N LYS A 173 6.29 11.48 -20.11
CA LYS A 173 6.89 11.69 -18.76
C LYS A 173 6.02 11.18 -17.61
N LEU A 174 4.79 10.72 -17.87
CA LEU A 174 3.83 10.31 -16.84
C LEU A 174 4.38 9.25 -15.83
N PRO A 175 5.20 8.24 -16.24
CA PRO A 175 5.75 7.30 -15.29
C PRO A 175 6.55 7.95 -14.16
N TRP A 176 7.42 8.88 -14.51
CA TRP A 176 8.29 9.60 -13.57
C TRP A 176 7.51 10.58 -12.69
N MET A 177 6.48 11.22 -13.25
CA MET A 177 5.58 12.08 -12.48
C MET A 177 4.80 11.27 -11.45
N GLY A 178 4.30 10.09 -11.82
CA GLY A 178 3.65 9.17 -10.90
C GLY A 178 4.57 8.70 -9.79
N LEU A 179 5.81 8.33 -10.13
CA LEU A 179 6.82 7.91 -9.16
C LEU A 179 7.16 9.05 -8.20
N THR A 180 7.36 10.27 -8.71
CA THR A 180 7.61 11.46 -7.86
C THR A 180 6.46 11.69 -6.90
N ALA A 181 5.20 11.65 -7.38
CA ALA A 181 4.04 11.79 -6.52
C ALA A 181 3.96 10.68 -5.46
N ALA A 182 4.23 9.43 -5.84
CA ALA A 182 4.25 8.30 -4.90
C ALA A 182 5.32 8.47 -3.81
N VAL A 183 6.54 8.88 -4.16
CA VAL A 183 7.62 9.13 -3.19
C VAL A 183 7.23 10.27 -2.23
N LEU A 184 6.67 11.36 -2.75
CA LEU A 184 6.24 12.48 -1.91
C LEU A 184 5.09 12.09 -0.97
N VAL A 185 4.12 11.29 -1.43
CA VAL A 185 3.04 10.76 -0.57
C VAL A 185 3.60 9.81 0.48
N TYR A 186 4.56 8.96 0.14
CA TYR A 186 5.23 8.08 1.10
C TYR A 186 5.94 8.88 2.20
N LEU A 187 6.76 9.87 1.84
CA LEU A 187 7.45 10.73 2.80
C LEU A 187 6.48 11.51 3.69
N GLN A 188 5.41 12.05 3.09
CA GLN A 188 4.35 12.74 3.82
C GLN A 188 3.63 11.79 4.81
N SER A 189 3.46 10.52 4.45
CA SER A 189 2.88 9.50 5.34
C SER A 189 3.78 9.21 6.55
N LEU A 190 5.10 9.22 6.37
CA LEU A 190 6.05 9.09 7.50
C LEU A 190 5.97 10.28 8.46
N ILE A 191 5.92 11.50 7.93
CA ILE A 191 5.73 12.72 8.75
C ILE A 191 4.39 12.64 9.49
N GLY A 192 3.31 12.20 8.82
CA GLY A 192 2.01 11.95 9.44
C GLY A 192 2.07 10.87 10.53
N GLY A 193 2.88 9.84 10.34
CA GLY A 193 3.17 8.82 11.34
C GLY A 193 3.80 9.39 12.61
N LEU A 194 4.74 10.32 12.45
CA LEU A 194 5.35 11.05 13.57
C LEU A 194 4.32 11.93 14.31
N VAL A 195 3.48 12.67 13.57
CA VAL A 195 2.41 13.50 14.17
C VAL A 195 1.44 12.64 14.97
N ALA A 196 1.02 11.52 14.41
CA ALA A 196 0.08 10.64 15.08
C ALA A 196 0.73 9.83 16.23
N SER A 197 2.06 9.85 16.43
CA SER A 197 2.66 9.35 17.66
C SER A 197 2.21 10.25 18.82
N ARG A 198 1.72 9.66 19.92
CA ARG A 198 1.14 10.39 21.08
C ARG A 198 1.97 11.58 21.58
N TRP A 199 3.26 11.57 21.30
CA TRP A 199 4.20 12.62 21.68
C TRP A 199 3.89 13.97 21.04
N ALA A 200 3.48 14.02 19.77
CA ALA A 200 3.23 15.29 19.08
C ALA A 200 1.98 16.01 19.61
N LEU A 201 0.94 15.27 20.00
CA LEU A 201 -0.33 15.85 20.45
C LEU A 201 -0.21 16.60 21.78
N HIS A 202 0.45 16.01 22.78
CA HIS A 202 0.53 16.60 24.12
C HIS A 202 1.55 17.74 24.24
N GLN A 203 2.54 17.79 23.34
CA GLN A 203 3.62 18.77 23.43
C GLN A 203 3.42 19.98 22.50
N CYS A 204 2.56 19.90 21.50
CA CYS A 204 2.29 21.03 20.63
C CYS A 204 1.56 22.17 21.34
N PHE A 205 0.75 21.87 22.34
CA PHE A 205 0.08 22.89 23.18
C PHE A 205 1.03 23.63 24.15
N ALA A 206 2.27 23.13 24.33
CA ALA A 206 3.28 23.72 25.20
C ALA A 206 4.38 24.50 24.46
N GLY A 207 4.26 24.75 23.14
CA GLY A 207 5.25 25.53 22.38
C GLY A 207 6.58 24.80 22.11
N SER A 208 6.60 23.47 22.11
CA SER A 208 7.79 22.65 21.97
C SER A 208 8.15 22.34 20.51
N GLN A 209 9.33 21.73 20.29
CA GLN A 209 9.84 21.29 18.97
C GLN A 209 8.88 20.34 18.21
N LEU A 210 7.90 19.74 18.88
CA LEU A 210 6.92 18.85 18.29
C LEU A 210 5.81 19.58 17.53
N CYS A 211 5.59 20.86 17.79
CA CYS A 211 4.81 21.71 16.91
C CYS A 211 5.47 21.85 15.53
N THR A 212 6.79 21.73 15.45
CA THR A 212 7.52 21.71 14.18
C THR A 212 7.12 20.49 13.35
N VAL A 213 6.95 19.30 13.93
CA VAL A 213 6.53 18.09 13.21
C VAL A 213 5.09 18.24 12.69
N MET A 214 4.18 18.77 13.53
CA MET A 214 2.80 19.06 13.11
C MET A 214 2.77 20.07 11.95
N ASN A 215 3.47 21.19 12.08
CA ASN A 215 3.57 22.21 11.07
C ASN A 215 4.23 21.67 9.78
N SER A 216 5.25 20.82 9.91
CA SER A 216 5.89 20.15 8.77
C SER A 216 4.91 19.24 8.03
N HIS A 217 4.02 18.54 8.77
CA HIS A 217 2.98 17.73 8.13
C HIS A 217 1.95 18.61 7.42
N ILE A 218 1.49 19.70 8.04
CA ILE A 218 0.49 20.63 7.46
C ILE A 218 1.05 21.33 6.22
N ILE A 219 2.27 21.83 6.26
CA ILE A 219 2.93 22.50 5.13
C ILE A 219 3.36 21.46 4.10
N GLY A 220 3.85 20.33 4.56
CA GLY A 220 4.35 19.22 3.73
C GLY A 220 3.28 18.57 2.84
N VAL A 221 1.98 18.86 3.06
CA VAL A 221 0.90 18.37 2.17
C VAL A 221 0.95 19.02 0.76
N VAL A 222 1.56 20.20 0.63
CA VAL A 222 1.57 20.97 -0.63
C VAL A 222 2.33 20.22 -1.75
N PRO A 223 3.59 19.74 -1.58
CA PRO A 223 4.32 19.04 -2.64
C PRO A 223 3.60 17.80 -3.18
N PRO A 224 3.16 16.82 -2.37
CA PRO A 224 2.47 15.63 -2.87
C PRO A 224 1.13 15.95 -3.53
N THR A 225 0.42 16.96 -3.02
CA THR A 225 -0.84 17.44 -3.64
C THR A 225 -0.60 18.00 -5.03
N LEU A 226 0.35 18.94 -5.17
CA LEU A 226 0.69 19.54 -6.45
C LEU A 226 1.21 18.49 -7.44
N ALA A 227 2.09 17.58 -7.00
CA ALA A 227 2.60 16.51 -7.84
C ALA A 227 1.47 15.60 -8.35
N THR A 228 0.54 15.21 -7.47
CA THR A 228 -0.60 14.35 -7.83
C THR A 228 -1.55 15.08 -8.78
N LEU A 229 -1.92 16.32 -8.50
CA LEU A 229 -2.81 17.10 -9.36
C LEU A 229 -2.19 17.40 -10.73
N THR A 230 -0.89 17.68 -10.78
CA THR A 230 -0.15 17.87 -12.04
C THR A 230 -0.13 16.58 -12.86
N LEU A 231 0.13 15.41 -12.21
CA LEU A 231 0.03 14.11 -12.85
C LEU A 231 -1.35 13.89 -13.48
N VAL A 232 -2.41 14.14 -12.70
CA VAL A 232 -3.81 13.98 -13.13
C VAL A 232 -4.11 14.89 -14.32
N PHE A 233 -3.74 16.16 -14.23
CA PHE A 233 -3.96 17.14 -15.30
C PHE A 233 -3.25 16.73 -16.60
N ILE A 234 -1.99 16.33 -16.54
CA ILE A 234 -1.24 15.85 -17.71
C ILE A 234 -1.83 14.55 -18.26
N ALA A 235 -2.24 13.61 -17.40
CA ALA A 235 -2.91 12.38 -17.83
C ALA A 235 -4.22 12.66 -18.58
N TRP A 236 -5.00 13.66 -18.17
CA TRP A 236 -6.21 14.07 -18.89
C TRP A 236 -5.90 14.72 -20.25
N ARG A 237 -4.79 15.45 -20.34
CA ARG A 237 -4.35 16.12 -21.58
C ARG A 237 -3.62 15.17 -22.53
N THR A 238 -3.21 13.98 -22.10
CA THR A 238 -2.50 13.02 -22.94
C THR A 238 -3.48 12.33 -23.90
N PRO A 239 -3.36 12.56 -25.24
CA PRO A 239 -4.19 11.90 -26.22
C PRO A 239 -3.95 10.39 -26.20
N ALA A 240 -4.99 9.60 -26.48
CA ALA A 240 -4.91 8.13 -26.58
C ALA A 240 -4.31 7.40 -25.37
N LEU A 241 -4.26 8.06 -24.19
CA LEU A 241 -3.83 7.40 -22.95
C LEU A 241 -4.74 6.22 -22.64
N GLN A 242 -4.14 5.09 -22.31
CA GLN A 242 -4.89 3.87 -21.99
C GLN A 242 -5.97 4.10 -20.93
N ALA A 243 -7.12 3.45 -21.11
CA ALA A 243 -8.28 3.61 -20.23
C ALA A 243 -7.97 3.27 -18.76
N ILE A 244 -7.10 2.28 -18.50
CA ILE A 244 -6.69 1.91 -17.13
C ILE A 244 -5.87 3.02 -16.49
N LEU A 245 -4.92 3.63 -17.18
CA LEU A 245 -4.12 4.75 -16.66
C LEU A 245 -5.00 5.97 -16.38
N ARG A 246 -5.96 6.26 -17.27
CA ARG A 246 -6.93 7.34 -17.06
C ARG A 246 -7.82 7.09 -15.85
N LYS A 247 -8.28 5.85 -15.63
CA LYS A 247 -9.03 5.47 -14.42
C LYS A 247 -8.19 5.64 -13.16
N LEU A 248 -6.95 5.19 -13.16
CA LEU A 248 -6.06 5.36 -12.00
C LEU A 248 -5.78 6.84 -11.69
N ALA A 249 -5.59 7.69 -12.72
CA ALA A 249 -5.46 9.13 -12.55
C ALA A 249 -6.73 9.74 -11.91
N ASN A 250 -7.92 9.33 -12.35
CA ASN A 250 -9.18 9.79 -11.77
C ASN A 250 -9.33 9.36 -10.32
N PHE A 251 -8.97 8.10 -9.99
CA PHE A 251 -8.96 7.64 -8.60
C PHE A 251 -7.96 8.42 -7.75
N ALA A 252 -6.77 8.72 -8.26
CA ALA A 252 -5.80 9.55 -7.56
C ALA A 252 -6.34 10.97 -7.30
N ALA A 253 -7.06 11.57 -8.25
CA ALA A 253 -7.72 12.87 -8.07
C ALA A 253 -8.75 12.83 -6.93
N VAL A 254 -9.62 11.83 -6.92
CA VAL A 254 -10.63 11.66 -5.86
C VAL A 254 -9.95 11.44 -4.50
N LEU A 255 -8.97 10.55 -4.45
CA LEU A 255 -8.30 10.22 -3.19
C LEU A 255 -7.49 11.39 -2.63
N VAL A 256 -6.82 12.21 -3.45
CA VAL A 256 -6.08 13.36 -2.93
C VAL A 256 -7.02 14.44 -2.37
N VAL A 257 -8.17 14.67 -3.01
CA VAL A 257 -9.18 15.59 -2.47
C VAL A 257 -9.74 15.06 -1.15
N LEU A 258 -10.12 13.78 -1.11
CA LEU A 258 -10.62 13.15 0.12
C LEU A 258 -9.57 13.17 1.23
N GLN A 259 -8.30 12.94 0.91
CA GLN A 259 -7.18 12.98 1.86
C GLN A 259 -7.04 14.36 2.51
N ILE A 260 -7.16 15.43 1.72
CA ILE A 260 -7.10 16.80 2.23
C ILE A 260 -8.30 17.09 3.14
N LEU A 261 -9.51 16.74 2.71
CA LEU A 261 -10.73 16.96 3.50
C LEU A 261 -10.68 16.21 4.84
N LEU A 262 -10.26 14.95 4.82
CA LEU A 262 -10.08 14.15 6.04
C LEU A 262 -8.99 14.73 6.94
N GLY A 263 -7.87 15.20 6.37
CA GLY A 263 -6.80 15.84 7.12
C GLY A 263 -7.27 17.12 7.81
N ILE A 264 -8.02 17.97 7.11
CA ILE A 264 -8.61 19.18 7.69
C ILE A 264 -9.61 18.83 8.79
N ALA A 265 -10.48 17.85 8.57
CA ALA A 265 -11.46 17.40 9.57
C ALA A 265 -10.76 16.84 10.82
N THR A 266 -9.77 15.96 10.64
CA THR A 266 -8.97 15.37 11.72
C THR A 266 -8.27 16.46 12.55
N PHE A 267 -7.67 17.46 11.88
CA PHE A 267 -7.00 18.57 12.54
C PHE A 267 -7.98 19.48 13.31
N ARG A 268 -9.10 19.86 12.66
CA ARG A 268 -10.12 20.73 13.27
C ARG A 268 -10.81 20.10 14.46
N LEU A 269 -10.95 18.79 14.48
CA LEU A 269 -11.52 18.03 15.60
C LEU A 269 -10.45 17.55 16.59
N HIS A 270 -9.27 18.17 16.58
CA HIS A 270 -8.18 17.93 17.55
C HIS A 270 -7.78 16.45 17.69
N LEU A 271 -7.90 15.65 16.61
CA LEU A 271 -7.60 14.21 16.59
C LEU A 271 -8.47 13.36 17.57
N GLN A 272 -9.59 13.92 18.04
CA GLN A 272 -10.47 13.25 19.03
C GLN A 272 -11.45 12.26 18.38
N VAL A 273 -11.59 12.30 17.06
CA VAL A 273 -12.51 11.41 16.31
C VAL A 273 -11.69 10.32 15.66
N GLU A 274 -11.54 9.18 16.34
CA GLU A 274 -10.70 8.05 15.93
C GLU A 274 -11.01 7.57 14.50
N PRO A 275 -12.28 7.38 14.07
CA PRO A 275 -12.58 6.94 12.70
C PRO A 275 -12.04 7.87 11.61
N LEU A 276 -11.95 9.18 11.86
CA LEU A 276 -11.39 10.13 10.89
C LEU A 276 -9.88 9.91 10.71
N THR A 277 -9.14 9.70 11.81
CA THR A 277 -7.70 9.43 11.76
C THR A 277 -7.41 8.11 11.06
N VAL A 278 -8.18 7.05 11.38
CA VAL A 278 -8.07 5.75 10.72
C VAL A 278 -8.35 5.87 9.22
N THR A 279 -9.43 6.55 8.85
CA THR A 279 -9.82 6.74 7.44
C THR A 279 -8.78 7.59 6.71
N HIS A 280 -8.28 8.67 7.32
CA HIS A 280 -7.22 9.50 6.75
C HIS A 280 -5.97 8.67 6.41
N GLN A 281 -5.51 7.80 7.31
CA GLN A 281 -4.38 6.92 7.06
C GLN A 281 -4.68 5.90 5.94
N ALA A 282 -5.86 5.27 5.95
CA ALA A 282 -6.24 4.28 4.94
C ALA A 282 -6.36 4.90 3.54
N VAL A 283 -6.91 6.11 3.43
CA VAL A 283 -7.00 6.86 2.17
C VAL A 283 -5.62 7.26 1.68
N GLY A 284 -4.72 7.70 2.58
CA GLY A 284 -3.33 8.00 2.23
C GLY A 284 -2.57 6.79 1.69
N ALA A 285 -2.71 5.62 2.33
CA ALA A 285 -2.13 4.37 1.85
C ALA A 285 -2.73 3.94 0.50
N SER A 286 -4.05 4.12 0.31
CA SER A 286 -4.72 3.84 -0.96
C SER A 286 -4.24 4.76 -2.08
N LEU A 287 -4.06 6.06 -1.81
CA LEU A 287 -3.49 7.02 -2.76
C LEU A 287 -2.08 6.60 -3.17
N LEU A 288 -1.24 6.22 -2.20
CA LEU A 288 0.10 5.70 -2.48
C LEU A 288 0.04 4.48 -3.40
N GLY A 289 -0.81 3.50 -3.09
CA GLY A 289 -0.99 2.28 -3.90
C GLY A 289 -1.44 2.59 -5.33
N ILE A 290 -2.36 3.51 -5.53
CA ILE A 290 -2.84 3.94 -6.85
C ILE A 290 -1.71 4.63 -7.65
N LEU A 291 -0.93 5.51 -7.02
CA LEU A 291 0.20 6.19 -7.65
C LEU A 291 1.31 5.20 -8.06
N VAL A 292 1.60 4.20 -7.21
CA VAL A 292 2.54 3.12 -7.52
C VAL A 292 2.01 2.27 -8.69
N ALA A 293 0.75 1.86 -8.66
CA ALA A 293 0.14 1.10 -9.75
C ALA A 293 0.15 1.89 -11.07
N PHE A 294 -0.17 3.18 -11.03
CA PHE A 294 -0.09 4.07 -12.19
C PHE A 294 1.34 4.12 -12.75
N SER A 295 2.33 4.34 -11.87
CA SER A 295 3.74 4.45 -12.28
C SER A 295 4.24 3.16 -12.94
N VAL A 296 3.92 2.00 -12.35
CA VAL A 296 4.32 0.69 -12.89
C VAL A 296 3.69 0.44 -14.26
N LEU A 297 2.38 0.68 -14.42
CA LEU A 297 1.71 0.50 -15.72
C LEU A 297 2.23 1.48 -16.76
N ALA A 298 2.47 2.73 -16.38
CA ALA A 298 3.02 3.73 -17.28
C ALA A 298 4.48 3.42 -17.69
N LEU A 299 5.29 2.83 -16.81
CA LEU A 299 6.62 2.32 -17.15
C LEU A 299 6.53 1.16 -18.16
N ARG A 300 5.59 0.24 -17.95
CA ARG A 300 5.33 -0.87 -18.89
C ARG A 300 4.85 -0.38 -20.24
N ASP A 301 4.09 0.72 -20.27
CA ASP A 301 3.64 1.33 -21.53
C ASP A 301 4.81 1.89 -22.36
N ARG A 302 5.88 2.35 -21.69
CA ARG A 302 7.08 2.92 -22.33
C ARG A 302 8.10 1.87 -22.79
N ALA A 303 8.23 0.76 -22.06
CA ALA A 303 9.32 -0.23 -22.26
C ALA A 303 9.28 -1.01 -23.59
N TYR A 304 8.29 -0.77 -24.46
CA TYR A 304 8.14 -1.46 -25.74
C TYR A 304 8.80 -0.73 -26.92
N VAL A 305 9.58 0.34 -26.66
CA VAL A 305 10.23 1.17 -27.72
C VAL A 305 11.72 0.86 -27.87
N GLU A 306 12.30 0.10 -26.96
CA GLU A 306 13.69 -0.36 -27.03
C GLU A 306 13.77 -1.84 -27.46
#